data_d951f92d8bdc25a7924565aa964c2c26
#
_entry.id   d951f92d8bdc25a7924565aa964c2c26
#
_cell.length_a   1.000
_cell.length_b   1.000
_cell.length_c   1.000
_cell.angle_alpha   90.00
_cell.angle_beta   90.00
_cell.angle_gamma   90.00
#
_symmetry.space_group_name_H-M   'P 1'
#
loop_
_entity.id
_entity.type
_entity.pdbx_description
1 polymer ?
#
loop_
_entity_poly.entity_id
_entity_poly.type
_entity_poly.pdbx_seq_one_letter_code
_entity_poly.pdbx_strand_id
1 'polypeptide(L)'
;DGIATAKANAEKNLQNARALFESVLDSVHGESAPLGNYVTIKTGKLDANAAIEDGAYPFFTCAKEIYAIDKYAFDCEAILLAGNNAVGDFNVKHYSGKFNAYQRTYVITVLDEDLLSYRFLYFQMLKSLKRFKEQSVGAGTKFLKLGMIKELEISLPPIAKQLETASMLDSLLKETQRLESIYQQKLTALDDLKKSLLHQAFSGNL
;
A
#
# COMPACT_ATOMS: atom_id res chain seq x y z
N ASP A 1 25.29 16.24 19.93
CA ASP A 1 25.67 15.13 19.01
C ASP A 1 24.86 13.86 19.23
N GLY A 2 24.60 13.41 20.48
CA GLY A 2 23.88 12.17 20.74
C GLY A 2 22.47 12.07 20.15
N ILE A 3 21.68 13.15 20.22
CA ILE A 3 20.31 13.20 19.65
C ILE A 3 20.35 13.08 18.13
N ALA A 4 21.25 13.81 17.46
CA ALA A 4 21.38 13.76 16.01
C ALA A 4 21.78 12.35 15.54
N THR A 5 22.72 11.70 16.25
CA THR A 5 23.13 10.33 15.97
C THR A 5 21.98 9.33 16.17
N ALA A 6 21.20 9.48 17.24
CA ALA A 6 20.04 8.64 17.50
C ALA A 6 18.96 8.75 16.42
N LYS A 7 18.70 9.98 15.92
CA LYS A 7 17.79 10.22 14.80
C LYS A 7 18.28 9.55 13.53
N ALA A 8 19.54 9.79 13.14
CA ALA A 8 20.13 9.20 11.94
C ALA A 8 20.10 7.66 11.97
N ASN A 9 20.35 7.06 13.13
CA ASN A 9 20.26 5.60 13.31
C ASN A 9 18.82 5.09 13.16
N ALA A 10 17.82 5.80 13.71
CA ALA A 10 16.42 5.45 13.56
C ALA A 10 15.96 5.48 12.09
N GLU A 11 16.30 6.56 11.37
CA GLU A 11 16.00 6.71 9.95
C GLU A 11 16.68 5.61 9.11
N LYS A 12 17.96 5.31 9.37
CA LYS A 12 18.70 4.25 8.69
C LYS A 12 18.08 2.87 8.91
N ASN A 13 17.67 2.56 10.14
CA ASN A 13 17.04 1.28 10.45
C ASN A 13 15.69 1.12 9.73
N LEU A 14 14.92 2.19 9.62
CA LEU A 14 13.68 2.20 8.87
C LEU A 14 13.92 1.98 7.36
N GLN A 15 14.92 2.64 6.79
CA GLN A 15 15.33 2.41 5.39
C GLN A 15 15.76 0.97 5.15
N ASN A 16 16.54 0.38 6.07
CA ASN A 16 16.97 -1.01 5.98
C ASN A 16 15.79 -2.00 6.01
N ALA A 17 14.78 -1.75 6.85
CA ALA A 17 13.57 -2.59 6.92
C ALA A 17 12.79 -2.54 5.60
N ARG A 18 12.64 -1.37 4.99
CA ARG A 18 12.01 -1.20 3.67
C ARG A 18 12.81 -1.88 2.56
N ALA A 19 14.13 -1.72 2.56
CA ALA A 19 15.00 -2.35 1.57
C ALA A 19 14.95 -3.89 1.65
N LEU A 20 14.83 -4.46 2.87
CA LEU A 20 14.66 -5.89 3.04
C LEU A 20 13.35 -6.37 2.42
N PHE A 21 12.25 -5.66 2.63
CA PHE A 21 10.96 -5.98 2.04
C PHE A 21 11.01 -5.99 0.50
N GLU A 22 11.61 -4.96 -0.10
CA GLU A 22 11.80 -4.88 -1.55
C GLU A 22 12.72 -6.02 -2.05
N SER A 23 13.81 -6.31 -1.34
CA SER A 23 14.73 -7.38 -1.69
C SER A 23 14.06 -8.76 -1.69
N VAL A 24 13.18 -9.04 -0.74
CA VAL A 24 12.40 -10.30 -0.72
C VAL A 24 11.49 -10.39 -1.93
N LEU A 25 10.76 -9.32 -2.26
CA LEU A 25 9.93 -9.28 -3.47
C LEU A 25 10.74 -9.45 -4.75
N ASP A 26 11.93 -8.87 -4.82
CA ASP A 26 12.82 -8.97 -5.99
C ASP A 26 13.45 -10.35 -6.14
N SER A 27 13.61 -11.09 -5.04
CA SER A 27 14.18 -12.44 -5.06
C SER A 27 13.22 -13.51 -5.62
N VAL A 28 11.94 -13.18 -5.77
CA VAL A 28 10.94 -14.14 -6.25
C VAL A 28 10.89 -14.11 -7.76
N HIS A 29 11.42 -15.18 -8.37
CA HIS A 29 11.43 -15.37 -9.80
C HIS A 29 10.42 -16.42 -10.21
N GLY A 30 9.75 -16.20 -11.34
CA GLY A 30 8.82 -17.10 -12.00
C GLY A 30 8.69 -16.72 -13.46
N GLU A 31 7.84 -17.41 -14.17
CA GLU A 31 7.44 -17.00 -15.51
C GLU A 31 6.83 -15.60 -15.45
N SER A 32 7.23 -14.72 -16.38
CA SER A 32 6.67 -13.37 -16.46
C SER A 32 5.51 -13.35 -17.43
N ALA A 33 4.39 -12.76 -17.01
CA ALA A 33 3.23 -12.65 -17.88
C ALA A 33 2.40 -11.39 -17.58
N PRO A 34 1.67 -10.85 -18.57
CA PRO A 34 0.78 -9.71 -18.37
C PRO A 34 -0.34 -10.04 -17.39
N LEU A 35 -0.54 -9.19 -16.38
CA LEU A 35 -1.58 -9.33 -15.35
C LEU A 35 -2.97 -9.54 -15.96
N GLY A 36 -3.28 -8.88 -17.07
CA GLY A 36 -4.58 -8.96 -17.72
C GLY A 36 -5.03 -10.36 -18.14
N ASN A 37 -4.09 -11.32 -18.25
CA ASN A 37 -4.39 -12.71 -18.56
C ASN A 37 -4.93 -13.51 -17.37
N TYR A 38 -4.73 -13.02 -16.13
CA TYR A 38 -5.00 -13.75 -14.89
C TYR A 38 -6.09 -13.11 -14.02
N VAL A 39 -6.62 -11.95 -14.45
CA VAL A 39 -7.56 -11.20 -13.64
C VAL A 39 -8.73 -10.63 -14.45
N THR A 40 -9.86 -10.44 -13.78
CA THR A 40 -10.92 -9.54 -14.25
C THR A 40 -10.77 -8.19 -13.57
N ILE A 41 -10.94 -7.10 -14.32
CA ILE A 41 -10.83 -5.74 -13.80
C ILE A 41 -12.13 -5.01 -14.05
N LYS A 42 -12.77 -4.56 -12.97
CA LYS A 42 -13.96 -3.70 -12.97
C LYS A 42 -13.66 -2.40 -12.24
N THR A 43 -14.59 -1.46 -12.25
CA THR A 43 -14.55 -0.26 -11.39
C THR A 43 -15.84 -0.15 -10.60
N GLY A 44 -15.82 0.60 -9.51
CA GLY A 44 -17.04 1.04 -8.86
C GLY A 44 -17.89 1.92 -9.77
N LYS A 45 -19.05 2.33 -9.27
CA LYS A 45 -20.01 3.15 -10.03
C LYS A 45 -20.38 4.44 -9.30
N LEU A 46 -20.02 4.58 -8.04
CA LEU A 46 -20.41 5.71 -7.20
C LEU A 46 -19.36 6.80 -7.18
N ASP A 47 -19.78 8.02 -6.90
CA ASP A 47 -18.87 9.12 -6.56
C ASP A 47 -18.33 8.99 -5.14
N ALA A 48 -17.21 9.65 -4.85
CA ALA A 48 -16.57 9.57 -3.53
C ALA A 48 -17.43 10.17 -2.41
N ASN A 49 -18.32 11.12 -2.74
CA ASN A 49 -19.26 11.74 -1.80
C ASN A 49 -20.43 10.82 -1.39
N ALA A 50 -20.52 9.60 -1.95
CA ALA A 50 -21.45 8.57 -1.50
C ALA A 50 -21.06 7.93 -0.16
N ALA A 51 -19.88 8.24 0.38
CA ALA A 51 -19.44 7.81 1.69
C ALA A 51 -20.36 8.37 2.79
N ILE A 52 -20.63 7.55 3.81
CA ILE A 52 -21.39 7.94 5.01
C ILE A 52 -20.62 7.52 6.26
N GLU A 53 -20.79 8.25 7.37
CA GLU A 53 -19.94 8.10 8.55
C GLU A 53 -20.09 6.71 9.22
N ASP A 54 -21.32 6.23 9.35
CA ASP A 54 -21.66 4.97 10.06
C ASP A 54 -22.18 3.86 9.12
N GLY A 55 -21.64 3.77 7.92
CA GLY A 55 -22.08 2.77 6.94
C GLY A 55 -21.73 1.34 7.33
N ALA A 56 -22.58 0.41 6.93
CA ALA A 56 -22.44 -1.01 7.26
C ALA A 56 -21.31 -1.74 6.52
N TYR A 57 -20.83 -1.17 5.41
CA TYR A 57 -19.84 -1.81 4.53
C TYR A 57 -18.67 -0.88 4.21
N PRO A 58 -17.45 -1.41 3.98
CA PRO A 58 -16.34 -0.63 3.49
C PRO A 58 -16.63 -0.01 2.13
N PHE A 59 -16.22 1.25 1.96
CA PHE A 59 -16.26 1.98 0.70
C PHE A 59 -14.84 2.37 0.28
N PHE A 60 -14.36 1.73 -0.75
CA PHE A 60 -13.00 1.94 -1.27
C PHE A 60 -12.98 3.04 -2.32
N THR A 61 -12.33 4.14 -1.98
CA THR A 61 -12.04 5.25 -2.89
C THR A 61 -10.56 5.26 -3.30
N CYS A 62 -10.12 6.30 -3.99
CA CYS A 62 -8.71 6.49 -4.29
C CYS A 62 -7.90 7.04 -3.10
N ALA A 63 -8.53 7.37 -1.97
CA ALA A 63 -7.85 7.75 -0.74
C ALA A 63 -7.17 6.55 -0.06
N LYS A 64 -6.20 6.82 0.82
CA LYS A 64 -5.56 5.78 1.65
C LYS A 64 -6.52 5.22 2.69
N GLU A 65 -7.35 6.07 3.24
CA GLU A 65 -8.41 5.76 4.20
C GLU A 65 -9.50 4.90 3.55
N ILE A 66 -10.14 4.06 4.35
CA ILE A 66 -11.30 3.27 3.96
C ILE A 66 -12.51 3.98 4.57
N TYR A 67 -13.44 4.37 3.72
CA TYR A 67 -14.70 4.99 4.13
C TYR A 67 -15.76 3.92 4.38
N ALA A 68 -16.96 4.34 4.76
CA ALA A 68 -18.11 3.46 4.96
C ALA A 68 -19.28 3.84 4.03
N ILE A 69 -20.19 2.90 3.81
CA ILE A 69 -21.38 3.06 2.98
C ILE A 69 -22.46 2.04 3.38
N ASP A 70 -23.75 2.35 3.17
CA ASP A 70 -24.87 1.46 3.55
C ASP A 70 -25.12 0.28 2.61
N LYS A 71 -24.65 0.35 1.38
CA LYS A 71 -24.92 -0.67 0.36
C LYS A 71 -23.63 -1.19 -0.26
N TYR A 72 -23.51 -2.51 -0.30
CA TYR A 72 -22.43 -3.14 -1.04
C TYR A 72 -22.80 -3.35 -2.52
N ALA A 73 -21.82 -3.38 -3.38
CA ALA A 73 -21.92 -3.71 -4.81
C ALA A 73 -21.10 -4.94 -5.19
N PHE A 74 -20.16 -5.32 -4.33
CA PHE A 74 -19.27 -6.46 -4.51
C PHE A 74 -19.32 -7.33 -3.26
N ASP A 75 -19.27 -8.65 -3.45
CA ASP A 75 -19.15 -9.66 -2.40
C ASP A 75 -18.14 -10.70 -2.89
N CYS A 76 -16.85 -10.40 -2.70
CA CYS A 76 -15.74 -11.20 -3.22
C CYS A 76 -14.43 -10.82 -2.55
N GLU A 77 -13.39 -11.63 -2.80
CA GLU A 77 -12.01 -11.21 -2.58
C GLU A 77 -11.52 -10.38 -3.76
N ALA A 78 -10.80 -9.28 -3.50
CA ALA A 78 -10.33 -8.37 -4.53
C ALA A 78 -9.09 -7.57 -4.11
N ILE A 79 -8.32 -7.18 -5.10
CA ILE A 79 -7.32 -6.11 -4.97
C ILE A 79 -7.96 -4.80 -5.46
N LEU A 80 -7.92 -3.78 -4.62
CA LEU A 80 -8.47 -2.44 -4.86
C LEU A 80 -7.30 -1.49 -5.20
N LEU A 81 -7.23 -1.03 -6.45
CA LEU A 81 -6.20 -0.09 -6.90
C LEU A 81 -6.80 1.28 -7.17
N ALA A 82 -6.23 2.31 -6.55
CA ALA A 82 -6.59 3.69 -6.83
C ALA A 82 -6.27 4.05 -8.29
N GLY A 83 -7.27 4.44 -9.07
CA GLY A 83 -7.12 4.77 -10.49
C GLY A 83 -6.75 6.23 -10.75
N ASN A 84 -6.86 7.12 -9.75
CA ASN A 84 -6.40 8.50 -9.85
C ASN A 84 -5.82 9.00 -8.52
N ASN A 85 -4.94 10.00 -8.62
CA ASN A 85 -4.36 10.71 -7.48
C ASN A 85 -3.79 12.06 -7.95
N ALA A 86 -3.83 13.09 -7.10
CA ALA A 86 -3.36 14.43 -7.45
C ALA A 86 -1.88 14.47 -7.89
N VAL A 87 -1.02 13.67 -7.22
CA VAL A 87 0.43 13.65 -7.45
C VAL A 87 0.95 12.29 -7.95
N GLY A 88 0.04 11.36 -8.29
CA GLY A 88 0.40 10.01 -8.70
C GLY A 88 0.82 9.09 -7.54
N ASP A 89 0.52 9.45 -6.31
CA ASP A 89 0.74 8.61 -5.12
C ASP A 89 -0.42 7.61 -4.97
N PHE A 90 -0.46 6.66 -5.91
CA PHE A 90 -1.49 5.63 -5.93
C PHE A 90 -1.34 4.70 -4.73
N ASN A 91 -2.44 4.04 -4.36
CA ASN A 91 -2.44 3.03 -3.32
C ASN A 91 -3.17 1.77 -3.79
N VAL A 92 -2.82 0.66 -3.17
CA VAL A 92 -3.43 -0.64 -3.40
C VAL A 92 -3.86 -1.21 -2.05
N LYS A 93 -5.02 -1.86 -2.03
CA LYS A 93 -5.56 -2.54 -0.85
C LYS A 93 -5.99 -3.95 -1.23
N HIS A 94 -6.01 -4.85 -0.27
CA HIS A 94 -6.53 -6.20 -0.40
C HIS A 94 -7.69 -6.36 0.58
N TYR A 95 -8.82 -6.87 0.10
CA TYR A 95 -10.01 -7.06 0.91
C TYR A 95 -10.82 -8.26 0.45
N SER A 96 -11.43 -8.97 1.40
CA SER A 96 -12.36 -10.08 1.15
C SER A 96 -13.66 -9.83 1.91
N GLY A 97 -14.79 -9.92 1.23
CA GLY A 97 -16.13 -9.74 1.78
C GLY A 97 -17.00 -8.75 1.00
N LYS A 98 -17.99 -8.18 1.68
CA LYS A 98 -18.94 -7.21 1.10
C LYS A 98 -18.39 -5.80 1.16
N PHE A 99 -18.37 -5.10 0.02
CA PHE A 99 -17.87 -3.74 -0.08
C PHE A 99 -18.48 -2.97 -1.26
N ASN A 100 -18.22 -1.68 -1.32
CA ASN A 100 -18.47 -0.85 -2.50
C ASN A 100 -17.19 -0.11 -2.91
N ALA A 101 -17.18 0.40 -4.13
CA ALA A 101 -16.03 1.08 -4.68
C ALA A 101 -16.42 2.35 -5.47
N TYR A 102 -15.57 3.34 -5.41
CA TYR A 102 -15.63 4.56 -6.19
C TYR A 102 -15.41 4.26 -7.69
N GLN A 103 -16.06 5.03 -8.58
CA GLN A 103 -15.99 4.84 -10.03
C GLN A 103 -14.57 4.87 -10.64
N ARG A 104 -13.57 5.37 -9.92
CA ARG A 104 -12.17 5.38 -10.33
C ARG A 104 -11.28 4.45 -9.50
N THR A 105 -11.87 3.60 -8.68
CA THR A 105 -11.18 2.51 -8.00
C THR A 105 -11.33 1.25 -8.82
N TYR A 106 -10.21 0.68 -9.25
CA TYR A 106 -10.19 -0.60 -9.93
C TYR A 106 -10.37 -1.73 -8.91
N VAL A 107 -11.33 -2.60 -9.20
CA VAL A 107 -11.62 -3.84 -8.46
C VAL A 107 -11.09 -4.99 -9.31
N ILE A 108 -10.03 -5.61 -8.85
CA ILE A 108 -9.27 -6.63 -9.56
C ILE A 108 -9.52 -7.96 -8.88
N THR A 109 -10.11 -8.92 -9.60
CA THR A 109 -10.39 -10.27 -9.12
C THR A 109 -9.59 -11.29 -9.90
N VAL A 110 -8.98 -12.25 -9.21
CA VAL A 110 -8.22 -13.34 -9.81
C VAL A 110 -9.17 -14.30 -10.53
N LEU A 111 -8.76 -14.80 -11.69
CA LEU A 111 -9.55 -15.75 -12.48
C LEU A 111 -9.41 -17.19 -11.98
N ASP A 112 -8.22 -17.55 -11.50
CA ASP A 112 -7.88 -18.88 -11.02
C ASP A 112 -6.88 -18.77 -9.85
N GLU A 113 -7.34 -19.10 -8.64
CA GLU A 113 -6.54 -19.03 -7.42
C GLU A 113 -5.49 -20.15 -7.31
N ASP A 114 -5.60 -21.22 -8.10
CA ASP A 114 -4.57 -22.24 -8.21
C ASP A 114 -3.35 -21.76 -9.01
N LEU A 115 -3.51 -20.68 -9.79
CA LEU A 115 -2.44 -20.06 -10.58
C LEU A 115 -1.91 -18.77 -9.95
N LEU A 116 -2.76 -17.96 -9.33
CA LEU A 116 -2.38 -16.66 -8.79
C LEU A 116 -3.08 -16.39 -7.45
N SER A 117 -2.30 -16.30 -6.40
CA SER A 117 -2.79 -15.92 -5.06
C SER A 117 -3.07 -14.42 -4.96
N TYR A 118 -4.22 -14.03 -4.39
CA TYR A 118 -4.56 -12.62 -4.12
C TYR A 118 -3.51 -11.91 -3.26
N ARG A 119 -3.03 -12.57 -2.22
CA ARG A 119 -2.06 -11.95 -1.33
C ARG A 119 -0.70 -11.73 -1.98
N PHE A 120 -0.25 -12.65 -2.80
CA PHE A 120 0.96 -12.49 -3.60
C PHE A 120 0.81 -11.39 -4.65
N LEU A 121 -0.34 -11.36 -5.36
CA LEU A 121 -0.67 -10.29 -6.30
C LEU A 121 -0.67 -8.91 -5.62
N TYR A 122 -1.25 -8.80 -4.42
CA TYR A 122 -1.21 -7.56 -3.65
C TYR A 122 0.21 -7.03 -3.50
N PHE A 123 1.16 -7.87 -3.13
CA PHE A 123 2.56 -7.47 -2.96
C PHE A 123 3.23 -7.08 -4.27
N GLN A 124 2.97 -7.80 -5.36
CA GLN A 124 3.49 -7.43 -6.67
C GLN A 124 2.93 -6.07 -7.14
N MET A 125 1.66 -5.81 -6.91
CA MET A 125 1.05 -4.51 -7.22
C MET A 125 1.59 -3.40 -6.32
N LEU A 126 1.83 -3.67 -5.03
CA LEU A 126 2.45 -2.72 -4.11
C LEU A 126 3.83 -2.28 -4.60
N LYS A 127 4.68 -3.22 -5.03
CA LYS A 127 5.97 -2.96 -5.68
C LYS A 127 5.81 -2.12 -6.96
N SER A 128 4.76 -2.36 -7.72
CA SER A 128 4.52 -1.71 -9.01
C SER A 128 3.99 -0.27 -8.91
N LEU A 129 3.66 0.23 -7.72
CA LEU A 129 3.11 1.58 -7.53
C LEU A 129 4.05 2.67 -8.04
N LYS A 130 5.36 2.51 -7.89
CA LYS A 130 6.36 3.45 -8.42
C LYS A 130 6.29 3.51 -9.95
N ARG A 131 6.26 2.35 -10.63
CA ARG A 131 6.09 2.26 -12.08
C ARG A 131 4.77 2.89 -12.54
N PHE A 132 3.68 2.64 -11.84
CA PHE A 132 2.39 3.27 -12.13
C PHE A 132 2.46 4.79 -12.01
N LYS A 133 3.14 5.32 -11.01
CA LYS A 133 3.36 6.76 -10.87
C LYS A 133 4.10 7.35 -12.08
N GLU A 134 5.17 6.71 -12.51
CA GLU A 134 5.99 7.14 -13.66
C GLU A 134 5.21 7.10 -14.98
N GLN A 135 4.37 6.08 -15.19
CA GLN A 135 3.58 5.89 -16.41
C GLN A 135 2.27 6.67 -16.41
N SER A 136 1.82 7.19 -15.26
CA SER A 136 0.53 7.86 -15.13
C SER A 136 0.43 9.12 -15.98
N VAL A 137 -0.76 9.43 -16.46
CA VAL A 137 -1.04 10.57 -17.35
C VAL A 137 -1.90 11.62 -16.66
N GLY A 138 -1.78 12.87 -17.10
CA GLY A 138 -2.56 14.01 -16.59
C GLY A 138 -1.66 15.12 -16.02
N ALA A 139 -2.07 16.38 -16.19
CA ALA A 139 -1.31 17.54 -15.73
C ALA A 139 -1.59 17.90 -14.26
N GLY A 140 -2.86 17.98 -13.87
CA GLY A 140 -3.27 18.31 -12.49
C GLY A 140 -3.58 17.08 -11.66
N THR A 141 -4.33 16.12 -12.22
CA THR A 141 -4.61 14.83 -11.59
C THR A 141 -3.99 13.73 -12.44
N LYS A 142 -3.27 12.82 -11.81
CA LYS A 142 -2.67 11.65 -12.46
C LYS A 142 -3.67 10.51 -12.51
N PHE A 143 -3.72 9.82 -13.65
CA PHE A 143 -4.64 8.73 -13.92
C PHE A 143 -3.90 7.48 -14.39
N LEU A 144 -4.36 6.32 -13.93
CA LEU A 144 -4.00 5.02 -14.48
C LEU A 144 -5.02 4.62 -15.55
N LYS A 145 -4.55 4.25 -16.73
CA LYS A 145 -5.38 3.65 -17.78
C LYS A 145 -5.46 2.14 -17.56
N LEU A 146 -6.59 1.55 -17.92
CA LEU A 146 -6.81 0.10 -17.81
C LEU A 146 -5.72 -0.71 -18.53
N GLY A 147 -5.25 -0.25 -19.69
CA GLY A 147 -4.15 -0.89 -20.42
C GLY A 147 -2.87 -1.00 -19.60
N MET A 148 -2.48 0.05 -18.87
CA MET A 148 -1.28 0.05 -18.01
C MET A 148 -1.34 -1.04 -16.93
N ILE A 149 -2.56 -1.32 -16.41
CA ILE A 149 -2.76 -2.33 -15.38
C ILE A 149 -2.74 -3.73 -16.02
N LYS A 150 -3.40 -3.91 -17.17
CA LYS A 150 -3.43 -5.19 -17.88
C LYS A 150 -2.05 -5.61 -18.41
N GLU A 151 -1.25 -4.65 -18.84
CA GLU A 151 0.10 -4.84 -19.38
C GLU A 151 1.18 -4.90 -18.28
N LEU A 152 0.79 -4.81 -17.01
CA LEU A 152 1.72 -5.00 -15.91
C LEU A 152 2.27 -6.43 -15.95
N GLU A 153 3.58 -6.56 -16.16
CA GLU A 153 4.27 -7.84 -16.05
C GLU A 153 4.35 -8.26 -14.58
N ILE A 154 3.81 -9.43 -14.29
CA ILE A 154 3.86 -10.07 -12.97
C ILE A 154 4.67 -11.35 -13.04
N SER A 155 5.34 -11.69 -11.94
CA SER A 155 6.04 -12.97 -11.79
C SER A 155 5.06 -14.04 -11.30
N LEU A 156 5.10 -15.22 -11.89
CA LEU A 156 4.21 -16.35 -11.59
C LEU A 156 5.03 -17.59 -11.18
N PRO A 157 5.63 -17.61 -10.00
CA PRO A 157 6.21 -18.85 -9.47
C PRO A 157 5.08 -19.84 -9.13
N PRO A 158 5.40 -21.14 -8.89
CA PRO A 158 4.42 -22.12 -8.44
C PRO A 158 3.60 -21.61 -7.25
N ILE A 159 2.32 -21.92 -7.17
CA ILE A 159 1.38 -21.40 -6.17
C ILE A 159 1.89 -21.58 -4.72
N ALA A 160 2.50 -22.73 -4.41
CA ALA A 160 3.09 -22.98 -3.09
C ALA A 160 4.16 -21.92 -2.72
N LYS A 161 4.97 -21.50 -3.70
CA LYS A 161 5.99 -20.46 -3.52
C LYS A 161 5.37 -19.07 -3.37
N GLN A 162 4.28 -18.79 -4.09
CA GLN A 162 3.52 -17.54 -3.91
C GLN A 162 2.98 -17.42 -2.49
N LEU A 163 2.36 -18.49 -1.96
CA LEU A 163 1.79 -18.52 -0.61
C LEU A 163 2.87 -18.38 0.47
N GLU A 164 3.99 -19.10 0.34
CA GLU A 164 5.15 -18.98 1.24
C GLU A 164 5.68 -17.54 1.26
N THR A 165 5.89 -16.97 0.08
CA THR A 165 6.42 -15.61 -0.07
C THR A 165 5.45 -14.58 0.50
N ALA A 166 4.16 -14.71 0.22
CA ALA A 166 3.14 -13.80 0.75
C ALA A 166 3.12 -13.84 2.28
N SER A 167 3.19 -15.02 2.90
CA SER A 167 3.25 -15.18 4.36
C SER A 167 4.50 -14.51 4.97
N MET A 168 5.66 -14.67 4.32
CA MET A 168 6.89 -14.01 4.74
C MET A 168 6.80 -12.48 4.63
N LEU A 169 6.27 -11.98 3.51
CA LEU A 169 6.08 -10.54 3.30
C LEU A 169 5.06 -9.94 4.26
N ASP A 170 4.00 -10.66 4.64
CA ASP A 170 3.06 -10.25 5.69
C ASP A 170 3.75 -10.06 7.03
N SER A 171 4.62 -11.00 7.40
CA SER A 171 5.39 -10.93 8.63
C SER A 171 6.36 -9.74 8.62
N LEU A 172 7.06 -9.53 7.50
CA LEU A 172 7.96 -8.39 7.32
C LEU A 172 7.21 -7.05 7.33
N LEU A 173 6.07 -6.96 6.66
CA LEU A 173 5.24 -5.75 6.65
C LEU A 173 4.79 -5.36 8.06
N LYS A 174 4.28 -6.34 8.83
CA LYS A 174 3.86 -6.15 10.21
C LYS A 174 5.01 -5.67 11.10
N GLU A 175 6.18 -6.29 10.98
CA GLU A 175 7.35 -5.89 11.78
C GLU A 175 7.88 -4.51 11.34
N THR A 176 7.89 -4.20 10.05
CA THR A 176 8.26 -2.88 9.53
C THR A 176 7.34 -1.80 10.09
N GLN A 177 6.02 -1.99 10.06
CA GLN A 177 5.04 -1.06 10.62
C GLN A 177 5.23 -0.87 12.14
N ARG A 178 5.52 -1.96 12.86
CA ARG A 178 5.84 -1.90 14.30
C ARG A 178 7.09 -1.07 14.57
N LEU A 179 8.14 -1.27 13.79
CA LEU A 179 9.39 -0.51 13.88
C LEU A 179 9.17 0.97 13.52
N GLU A 180 8.40 1.27 12.48
CA GLU A 180 8.03 2.63 12.09
C GLU A 180 7.36 3.37 13.26
N SER A 181 6.38 2.74 13.90
CA SER A 181 5.69 3.32 15.06
C SER A 181 6.65 3.60 16.22
N ILE A 182 7.51 2.63 16.57
CA ILE A 182 8.50 2.78 17.64
C ILE A 182 9.49 3.90 17.33
N TYR A 183 10.02 3.95 16.10
CA TYR A 183 10.99 5.00 15.73
C TYR A 183 10.35 6.37 15.67
N GLN A 184 9.09 6.49 15.20
CA GLN A 184 8.37 7.75 15.21
C GLN A 184 8.16 8.27 16.65
N GLN A 185 7.79 7.40 17.59
CA GLN A 185 7.68 7.77 19.01
C GLN A 185 9.03 8.21 19.59
N LYS A 186 10.11 7.50 19.28
CA LYS A 186 11.48 7.88 19.71
C LYS A 186 11.90 9.24 19.14
N LEU A 187 11.62 9.52 17.87
CA LEU A 187 11.94 10.80 17.26
C LEU A 187 11.18 11.96 17.94
N THR A 188 9.90 11.78 18.21
CA THR A 188 9.08 12.76 18.95
C THR A 188 9.66 12.99 20.35
N ALA A 189 9.96 11.94 21.10
CA ALA A 189 10.54 12.06 22.44
C ALA A 189 11.92 12.76 22.45
N LEU A 190 12.75 12.51 21.43
CA LEU A 190 14.05 13.19 21.28
C LEU A 190 13.88 14.69 20.95
N ASP A 191 12.88 15.06 20.15
CA ASP A 191 12.58 16.45 19.86
C ASP A 191 12.06 17.20 21.11
N ASP A 192 11.22 16.57 21.91
CA ASP A 192 10.72 17.11 23.15
C ASP A 192 11.83 17.28 24.21
N LEU A 193 12.72 16.29 24.33
CA LEU A 193 13.90 16.37 25.17
C LEU A 193 14.80 17.54 24.75
N LYS A 194 15.07 17.68 23.45
CA LYS A 194 15.86 18.81 22.92
C LYS A 194 15.25 20.15 23.27
N LYS A 195 13.93 20.33 23.10
CA LYS A 195 13.21 21.55 23.47
C LYS A 195 13.32 21.83 24.96
N SER A 196 13.14 20.80 25.80
CA SER A 196 13.23 20.93 27.25
C SER A 196 14.64 21.37 27.71
N LEU A 197 15.70 20.73 27.17
CA LEU A 197 17.09 21.11 27.47
C LEU A 197 17.42 22.54 27.04
N LEU A 198 16.97 22.96 25.85
CA LEU A 198 17.14 24.34 25.40
C LEU A 198 16.42 25.31 26.31
N HIS A 199 15.19 25.01 26.70
CA HIS A 199 14.42 25.87 27.64
C HIS A 199 15.13 26.01 29.00
N GLN A 200 15.64 24.89 29.57
CA GLN A 200 16.39 24.92 30.82
C GLN A 200 17.70 25.72 30.72
N ALA A 201 18.43 25.56 29.59
CA ALA A 201 19.65 26.32 29.33
C ALA A 201 19.41 27.84 29.25
N PHE A 202 18.33 28.26 28.57
CA PHE A 202 17.98 29.67 28.41
C PHE A 202 17.31 30.29 29.64
N SER A 203 16.68 29.47 30.50
CA SER A 203 16.08 29.93 31.80
C SER A 203 17.07 29.95 32.96
N GLY A 204 18.33 29.57 32.75
CA GLY A 204 19.37 29.56 33.79
C GLY A 204 19.22 28.42 34.80
N ASN A 205 18.49 27.33 34.43
CA ASN A 205 18.23 26.17 35.29
C ASN A 205 19.09 24.96 34.94
N LEU A 206 20.19 25.14 34.23
CA LEU A 206 21.25 24.14 33.95
C LEU A 206 22.51 24.52 34.68
#